data_2d295bb3a7a16b7427093ed6d25435d5
#
_entry.id   2d295bb3a7a16b7427093ed6d25435d5
#
_cell.length_a   1.000
_cell.length_b   1.000
_cell.length_c   1.000
_cell.angle_alpha   90.00
_cell.angle_beta   90.00
_cell.angle_gamma   90.00
#
_symmetry.space_group_name_H-M   'P 1'
#
loop_
_entity.id
_entity.type
_entity.pdbx_description
1 polymer ?
#
loop_
_entity_poly.entity_id
_entity_poly.type
_entity_poly.pdbx_seq_one_letter_code
_entity_poly.pdbx_strand_id
1 'polypeptide(L)'
;MTPASPAHDRRIHARVPRSAVTLCVGILLAPIGVLSCATKPSAEKPAAPARIYVTNQLDNTASVIDGATHKIVATVRVGVSPGQMAVSPDRKSVYVANTGSNTVSVLNTDSNTIARTIALPSRSRPIDVAANPNGRYLYTADGGSNRVSVIDTRTQRVVASVRVGTQPLSIAVAHDGKTVYAANSGSGDVSVIDARTNRVVRAIPTGRFPSGVAVTPDGASLYVTNELSGVTVINARDGTVAARLPEPSPFSVAMSPDGDRAYATGLGPGTVAAIDTGTNRVSSTVSVGPSGTDPFTVRASGNAVYVANQAANTLSIIDHSTFKTTATIATGNSPYGIAVVQRGPTNG
;
A
#
# COMPACT_ATOMS: atom_id res chain seq x y z
N MET A 1 -63.46 3.67 32.95
CA MET A 1 -64.57 3.80 31.96
C MET A 1 -64.00 3.46 30.60
N THR A 2 -64.31 2.24 30.17
CA THR A 2 -64.25 1.74 28.78
C THR A 2 -65.44 2.32 28.00
N PRO A 3 -65.51 2.25 26.66
CA PRO A 3 -65.46 1.07 25.82
C PRO A 3 -64.64 1.24 24.52
N ALA A 4 -64.00 0.20 23.99
CA ALA A 4 -64.46 -0.93 23.17
C ALA A 4 -64.60 -0.63 21.67
N SER A 5 -63.78 -1.31 20.92
CA SER A 5 -63.72 -1.94 19.58
C SER A 5 -64.93 -1.77 18.62
N PRO A 6 -64.84 -2.01 17.27
CA PRO A 6 -64.47 -3.36 16.73
C PRO A 6 -63.68 -3.42 15.42
N ALA A 7 -63.24 -4.67 15.15
CA ALA A 7 -62.58 -5.22 13.98
C ALA A 7 -63.42 -5.19 12.69
N HIS A 8 -62.77 -5.21 11.55
CA HIS A 8 -63.34 -5.74 10.28
C HIS A 8 -62.34 -6.62 9.54
N ASP A 9 -62.72 -7.87 9.56
CA ASP A 9 -62.23 -9.02 8.75
C ASP A 9 -62.67 -8.84 7.28
N ARG A 10 -61.76 -9.02 6.31
CA ARG A 10 -62.11 -9.34 4.91
C ARG A 10 -61.16 -10.38 4.36
N ARG A 11 -61.57 -11.60 4.39
CA ARG A 11 -61.12 -12.71 3.58
C ARG A 11 -61.48 -12.47 2.11
N ILE A 12 -60.53 -12.66 1.21
CA ILE A 12 -60.83 -12.81 -0.23
C ILE A 12 -60.20 -14.14 -0.70
N HIS A 13 -61.09 -14.93 -1.28
CA HIS A 13 -60.94 -16.31 -1.72
C HIS A 13 -59.99 -16.48 -2.92
N ALA A 14 -59.22 -17.57 -2.89
CA ALA A 14 -58.53 -18.16 -4.01
C ALA A 14 -59.54 -18.75 -5.02
N ARG A 15 -59.32 -18.59 -6.31
CA ARG A 15 -59.94 -19.37 -7.39
C ARG A 15 -58.85 -20.02 -8.21
N VAL A 16 -58.85 -21.33 -8.20
CA VAL A 16 -58.18 -22.23 -9.14
C VAL A 16 -59.14 -22.50 -10.32
N PRO A 17 -58.72 -22.51 -11.57
CA PRO A 17 -59.45 -23.19 -12.64
C PRO A 17 -58.74 -24.49 -13.02
N ARG A 18 -59.63 -25.47 -13.22
CA ARG A 18 -59.36 -26.85 -13.61
C ARG A 18 -59.10 -27.01 -15.10
N SER A 19 -58.13 -27.86 -15.40
CA SER A 19 -57.97 -28.84 -16.47
C SER A 19 -58.84 -28.76 -17.75
N ALA A 20 -58.18 -28.74 -18.90
CA ALA A 20 -58.67 -29.31 -20.13
C ALA A 20 -57.61 -30.27 -20.71
N VAL A 21 -57.99 -31.53 -20.81
CA VAL A 21 -57.28 -32.59 -21.51
C VAL A 21 -57.63 -32.49 -23.00
N THR A 22 -56.63 -32.49 -23.85
CA THR A 22 -56.80 -32.70 -25.29
C THR A 22 -55.72 -33.64 -25.82
N LEU A 23 -56.22 -34.55 -26.55
CA LEU A 23 -55.72 -35.85 -27.07
C LEU A 23 -54.62 -35.64 -28.11
N CYS A 24 -53.64 -36.53 -28.09
CA CYS A 24 -52.50 -36.63 -29.00
C CYS A 24 -52.92 -37.04 -30.43
N VAL A 25 -52.26 -36.41 -31.39
CA VAL A 25 -52.03 -37.07 -32.71
C VAL A 25 -50.50 -36.98 -32.93
N GLY A 26 -49.91 -38.17 -33.07
CA GLY A 26 -48.48 -38.32 -33.28
C GLY A 26 -48.08 -37.95 -34.71
N ILE A 27 -47.03 -37.14 -34.82
CA ILE A 27 -46.23 -37.02 -36.03
C ILE A 27 -44.77 -37.25 -35.62
N LEU A 28 -44.19 -38.32 -36.15
CA LEU A 28 -42.78 -38.64 -36.04
C LEU A 28 -41.98 -37.58 -36.82
N LEU A 29 -41.27 -36.72 -36.11
CA LEU A 29 -40.21 -35.87 -36.69
C LEU A 29 -38.89 -36.20 -36.01
N ALA A 30 -37.90 -36.57 -36.82
CA ALA A 30 -36.52 -36.88 -36.40
C ALA A 30 -35.91 -35.71 -35.65
N PRO A 31 -35.01 -35.95 -34.66
CA PRO A 31 -34.36 -34.87 -33.94
C PRO A 31 -33.30 -34.21 -34.83
N ILE A 32 -33.53 -32.96 -35.19
CA ILE A 32 -32.48 -32.08 -35.68
C ILE A 32 -31.56 -31.82 -34.51
N GLY A 33 -30.36 -32.43 -34.55
CA GLY A 33 -29.31 -32.19 -33.56
C GLY A 33 -28.91 -30.70 -33.58
N VAL A 34 -29.32 -29.98 -32.56
CA VAL A 34 -28.77 -28.67 -32.27
C VAL A 34 -27.31 -28.91 -31.85
N LEU A 35 -26.39 -28.69 -32.79
CA LEU A 35 -24.95 -28.59 -32.45
C LEU A 35 -24.81 -27.35 -31.51
N SER A 36 -24.86 -27.62 -30.21
CA SER A 36 -24.42 -26.63 -29.22
C SER A 36 -22.92 -26.39 -29.41
N CYS A 37 -22.58 -25.30 -30.09
CA CYS A 37 -21.22 -24.81 -30.15
C CYS A 37 -20.88 -24.32 -28.74
N ALA A 38 -20.41 -25.26 -27.89
CA ALA A 38 -19.82 -24.90 -26.62
C ALA A 38 -18.54 -24.08 -26.95
N THR A 39 -18.68 -22.78 -26.89
CA THR A 39 -17.49 -21.90 -26.88
C THR A 39 -16.66 -22.28 -25.69
N LYS A 40 -15.55 -22.97 -25.95
CA LYS A 40 -14.51 -23.24 -24.96
C LYS A 40 -14.20 -21.88 -24.27
N PRO A 41 -14.29 -21.79 -22.92
CA PRO A 41 -13.90 -20.56 -22.27
C PRO A 41 -12.47 -20.25 -22.71
N SER A 42 -12.26 -19.09 -23.30
CA SER A 42 -10.93 -18.61 -23.64
C SER A 42 -10.12 -18.62 -22.34
N ALA A 43 -9.07 -19.42 -22.31
CA ALA A 43 -8.17 -19.42 -21.17
C ALA A 43 -7.70 -17.97 -20.98
N GLU A 44 -8.12 -17.34 -19.89
CA GLU A 44 -7.70 -16.01 -19.53
C GLU A 44 -6.17 -16.01 -19.48
N LYS A 45 -5.54 -15.19 -20.33
CA LYS A 45 -4.08 -15.14 -20.40
C LYS A 45 -3.57 -14.80 -19.00
N PRO A 46 -2.66 -15.60 -18.41
CA PRO A 46 -2.19 -15.33 -17.07
C PRO A 46 -1.68 -13.90 -16.96
N ALA A 47 -2.06 -13.19 -15.91
CA ALA A 47 -1.59 -11.85 -15.66
C ALA A 47 -0.07 -11.85 -15.67
N ALA A 48 0.53 -10.85 -16.32
CA ALA A 48 1.99 -10.72 -16.33
C ALA A 48 2.48 -10.57 -14.88
N PRO A 49 3.60 -11.22 -14.53
CA PRO A 49 4.11 -11.19 -13.17
C PRO A 49 4.39 -9.76 -12.69
N ALA A 50 4.17 -9.53 -11.41
CA ALA A 50 4.49 -8.25 -10.79
C ALA A 50 5.96 -7.88 -11.00
N ARG A 51 6.27 -6.58 -11.08
CA ARG A 51 7.63 -6.05 -11.00
C ARG A 51 7.86 -5.47 -9.62
N ILE A 52 8.93 -5.89 -8.97
CA ILE A 52 9.33 -5.40 -7.67
C ILE A 52 10.55 -4.52 -7.87
N TYR A 53 10.47 -3.28 -7.40
CA TYR A 53 11.55 -2.30 -7.42
C TYR A 53 12.09 -2.15 -6.01
N VAL A 54 13.41 -2.21 -5.86
CA VAL A 54 14.10 -2.05 -4.56
C VAL A 54 15.21 -1.03 -4.73
N THR A 55 15.18 0.07 -3.96
CA THR A 55 16.30 1.02 -3.96
C THR A 55 17.48 0.42 -3.20
N ASN A 56 18.68 0.58 -3.75
CA ASN A 56 19.96 0.21 -3.14
C ASN A 56 20.67 1.52 -2.77
N GLN A 57 20.61 1.89 -1.48
CA GLN A 57 20.96 3.23 -1.03
C GLN A 57 22.43 3.57 -1.26
N LEU A 58 23.33 2.62 -0.98
CA LEU A 58 24.77 2.82 -1.14
C LEU A 58 25.24 2.71 -2.60
N ASP A 59 24.48 2.05 -3.48
CA ASP A 59 24.81 1.90 -4.89
C ASP A 59 24.23 3.02 -5.77
N ASN A 60 23.33 3.85 -5.24
CA ASN A 60 22.58 4.85 -6.01
C ASN A 60 21.78 4.23 -7.17
N THR A 61 21.22 3.05 -6.96
CA THR A 61 20.47 2.30 -7.97
C THR A 61 19.12 1.83 -7.44
N ALA A 62 18.27 1.36 -8.35
CA ALA A 62 17.10 0.53 -8.07
C ALA A 62 17.22 -0.79 -8.81
N SER A 63 17.14 -1.90 -8.09
CA SER A 63 17.00 -3.25 -8.66
C SER A 63 15.56 -3.46 -9.10
N VAL A 64 15.35 -4.01 -10.30
CA VAL A 64 14.06 -4.42 -10.84
C VAL A 64 14.00 -5.93 -10.85
N ILE A 65 13.09 -6.50 -10.07
CA ILE A 65 12.98 -7.94 -9.85
C ILE A 65 11.69 -8.45 -10.50
N ASP A 66 11.79 -9.55 -11.21
CA ASP A 66 10.63 -10.26 -11.74
C ASP A 66 9.97 -11.07 -10.63
N GLY A 67 8.69 -10.80 -10.36
CA GLY A 67 7.96 -11.40 -9.24
C GLY A 67 7.65 -12.89 -9.40
N ALA A 68 7.71 -13.45 -10.62
CA ALA A 68 7.51 -14.88 -10.84
C ALA A 68 8.80 -15.68 -10.76
N THR A 69 9.90 -15.13 -11.31
CA THR A 69 11.19 -15.84 -11.38
C THR A 69 12.13 -15.47 -10.24
N HIS A 70 11.81 -14.41 -9.50
CA HIS A 70 12.62 -13.85 -8.43
C HIS A 70 14.03 -13.41 -8.87
N LYS A 71 14.20 -13.12 -10.17
CA LYS A 71 15.48 -12.68 -10.75
C LYS A 71 15.50 -11.17 -10.93
N ILE A 72 16.66 -10.55 -10.73
CA ILE A 72 16.90 -9.17 -11.14
C ILE A 72 16.93 -9.12 -12.67
N VAL A 73 16.03 -8.33 -13.26
CA VAL A 73 15.90 -8.18 -14.71
C VAL A 73 16.46 -6.85 -15.20
N ALA A 74 16.66 -5.89 -14.31
CA ALA A 74 17.34 -4.63 -14.61
C ALA A 74 17.90 -4.00 -13.32
N THR A 75 18.94 -3.19 -13.47
CA THR A 75 19.44 -2.29 -12.43
C THR A 75 19.48 -0.89 -13.02
N VAL A 76 18.74 0.03 -12.41
CA VAL A 76 18.52 1.39 -12.91
C VAL A 76 19.26 2.38 -12.02
N ARG A 77 20.14 3.21 -12.61
CA ARG A 77 20.77 4.29 -11.86
C ARG A 77 19.75 5.38 -11.56
N VAL A 78 19.65 5.79 -10.28
CA VAL A 78 18.76 6.84 -9.79
C VAL A 78 19.58 8.01 -9.21
N GLY A 79 19.01 8.85 -8.36
CA GLY A 79 19.79 9.89 -7.67
C GLY A 79 20.64 9.34 -6.52
N VAL A 80 21.32 10.24 -5.82
CA VAL A 80 22.23 9.88 -4.71
C VAL A 80 21.44 9.51 -3.46
N SER A 81 21.84 8.41 -2.82
CA SER A 81 21.26 7.90 -1.58
C SER A 81 19.73 7.76 -1.69
N PRO A 82 19.23 6.88 -2.58
CA PRO A 82 17.80 6.71 -2.77
C PRO A 82 17.13 6.13 -1.52
N GLY A 83 15.99 6.70 -1.16
CA GLY A 83 15.11 6.30 -0.06
C GLY A 83 13.91 5.50 -0.53
N GLN A 84 12.73 5.86 -0.02
CA GLN A 84 11.47 5.21 -0.32
C GLN A 84 10.97 5.47 -1.74
N MET A 85 10.01 4.65 -2.16
CA MET A 85 9.41 4.68 -3.48
C MET A 85 7.88 4.68 -3.42
N ALA A 86 7.25 5.28 -4.44
CA ALA A 86 5.81 5.19 -4.68
C ALA A 86 5.51 4.79 -6.13
N VAL A 87 4.44 4.02 -6.32
CA VAL A 87 3.91 3.69 -7.65
C VAL A 87 2.87 4.72 -8.06
N SER A 88 2.89 5.17 -9.31
CA SER A 88 1.80 5.99 -9.84
C SER A 88 0.50 5.18 -9.92
N PRO A 89 -0.69 5.80 -9.74
CA PRO A 89 -1.97 5.07 -9.79
C PRO A 89 -2.22 4.37 -11.13
N ASP A 90 -1.70 4.88 -12.25
CA ASP A 90 -1.74 4.25 -13.57
C ASP A 90 -0.68 3.15 -13.75
N ARG A 91 0.18 2.92 -12.74
CA ARG A 91 1.26 1.93 -12.71
C ARG A 91 2.35 2.11 -13.77
N LYS A 92 2.38 3.25 -14.47
CA LYS A 92 3.37 3.54 -15.52
C LYS A 92 4.66 4.15 -15.00
N SER A 93 4.67 4.60 -13.75
CA SER A 93 5.83 5.22 -13.14
C SER A 93 6.07 4.72 -11.72
N VAL A 94 7.35 4.63 -11.35
CA VAL A 94 7.81 4.53 -9.96
C VAL A 94 8.57 5.81 -9.63
N TYR A 95 8.18 6.47 -8.55
CA TYR A 95 8.83 7.66 -8.03
C TYR A 95 9.81 7.26 -6.94
N VAL A 96 11.03 7.75 -7.01
CA VAL A 96 12.12 7.44 -6.08
C VAL A 96 12.57 8.72 -5.38
N ALA A 97 12.45 8.80 -4.07
CA ALA A 97 12.99 9.89 -3.28
C ALA A 97 14.52 9.73 -3.16
N ASN A 98 15.30 10.71 -3.62
CA ASN A 98 16.75 10.66 -3.57
C ASN A 98 17.25 11.63 -2.50
N THR A 99 17.52 11.12 -1.31
CA THR A 99 17.85 11.88 -0.10
C THR A 99 19.11 12.73 -0.28
N GLY A 100 20.15 12.14 -0.90
CA GLY A 100 21.45 12.80 -1.05
C GLY A 100 21.49 13.86 -2.15
N SER A 101 20.69 13.71 -3.21
CA SER A 101 20.66 14.65 -4.33
C SER A 101 19.53 15.68 -4.27
N ASN A 102 18.63 15.62 -3.28
CA ASN A 102 17.44 16.48 -3.17
C ASN A 102 16.56 16.42 -4.43
N THR A 103 16.31 15.22 -4.94
CA THR A 103 15.51 15.02 -6.16
C THR A 103 14.51 13.89 -5.99
N VAL A 104 13.52 13.82 -6.91
CA VAL A 104 12.69 12.63 -7.12
C VAL A 104 12.95 12.14 -8.52
N SER A 105 13.40 10.89 -8.67
CA SER A 105 13.49 10.23 -9.96
C SER A 105 12.14 9.66 -10.37
N VAL A 106 11.75 9.83 -11.64
CA VAL A 106 10.57 9.24 -12.27
C VAL A 106 11.05 8.11 -13.17
N LEU A 107 10.84 6.87 -12.73
CA LEU A 107 11.23 5.67 -13.45
C LEU A 107 10.01 5.16 -14.23
N ASN A 108 10.17 4.95 -15.54
CA ASN A 108 9.14 4.36 -16.39
C ASN A 108 9.13 2.84 -16.19
N THR A 109 7.95 2.26 -15.91
CA THR A 109 7.82 0.83 -15.58
C THR A 109 7.86 -0.11 -16.77
N ASP A 110 7.62 0.38 -17.98
CA ASP A 110 7.66 -0.44 -19.21
C ASP A 110 9.10 -0.59 -19.69
N SER A 111 9.84 0.52 -19.76
CA SER A 111 11.23 0.54 -20.24
C SER A 111 12.28 0.29 -19.15
N ASN A 112 11.92 0.42 -17.87
CA ASN A 112 12.84 0.43 -16.72
C ASN A 112 13.97 1.48 -16.87
N THR A 113 13.64 2.67 -17.35
CA THR A 113 14.57 3.79 -17.52
C THR A 113 14.06 5.03 -16.76
N ILE A 114 14.97 5.94 -16.44
CA ILE A 114 14.59 7.24 -15.85
C ILE A 114 14.01 8.12 -16.94
N ALA A 115 12.71 8.39 -16.85
CA ALA A 115 12.01 9.31 -17.74
C ALA A 115 12.30 10.77 -17.37
N ARG A 116 12.48 11.06 -16.07
CA ARG A 116 12.77 12.41 -15.58
C ARG A 116 13.32 12.42 -14.15
N THR A 117 14.00 13.52 -13.81
CA THR A 117 14.41 13.84 -12.45
C THR A 117 13.80 15.18 -12.06
N ILE A 118 13.07 15.23 -10.95
CA ILE A 118 12.42 16.42 -10.41
C ILE A 118 13.29 16.98 -9.30
N ALA A 119 13.74 18.23 -9.43
CA ALA A 119 14.48 18.92 -8.40
C ALA A 119 13.56 19.38 -7.27
N LEU A 120 13.98 19.17 -6.04
CA LEU A 120 13.35 19.69 -4.83
C LEU A 120 14.12 20.91 -4.31
N PRO A 121 13.52 21.71 -3.41
CA PRO A 121 14.23 22.78 -2.75
C PRO A 121 15.54 22.31 -2.09
N SER A 122 16.53 23.17 -2.02
CA SER A 122 17.82 22.84 -1.38
C SER A 122 17.62 22.40 0.06
N ARG A 123 18.39 21.40 0.50
CA ARG A 123 18.31 20.80 1.85
C ARG A 123 17.01 20.06 2.16
N SER A 124 16.16 19.76 1.17
CA SER A 124 14.95 18.94 1.38
C SER A 124 15.30 17.60 2.00
N ARG A 125 16.29 16.87 1.45
CA ARG A 125 16.64 15.51 1.86
C ARG A 125 15.39 14.62 1.95
N PRO A 126 14.68 14.39 0.81
CA PRO A 126 13.47 13.60 0.79
C PRO A 126 13.80 12.15 1.20
N ILE A 127 13.08 11.64 2.17
CA ILE A 127 13.27 10.27 2.68
C ILE A 127 12.19 9.36 2.13
N ASP A 128 10.94 9.84 2.11
CA ASP A 128 9.79 9.11 1.63
C ASP A 128 9.00 9.91 0.59
N VAL A 129 8.27 9.20 -0.26
CA VAL A 129 7.41 9.77 -1.30
C VAL A 129 6.10 8.99 -1.38
N ALA A 130 4.98 9.69 -1.49
CA ALA A 130 3.66 9.09 -1.66
C ALA A 130 2.90 9.74 -2.82
N ALA A 131 2.22 8.93 -3.62
CA ALA A 131 1.38 9.39 -4.70
C ALA A 131 -0.06 9.57 -4.22
N ASN A 132 -0.70 10.68 -4.62
CA ASN A 132 -2.13 10.83 -4.42
C ASN A 132 -2.88 9.84 -5.33
N PRO A 133 -3.92 9.14 -4.84
CA PRO A 133 -4.71 8.19 -5.64
C PRO A 133 -5.31 8.79 -6.92
N ASN A 134 -5.54 10.12 -6.97
CA ASN A 134 -5.99 10.79 -8.19
C ASN A 134 -4.89 10.98 -9.26
N GLY A 135 -3.65 10.60 -8.96
CA GLY A 135 -2.50 10.69 -9.84
C GLY A 135 -1.93 12.08 -10.07
N ARG A 136 -2.58 13.14 -9.55
CA ARG A 136 -2.18 14.52 -9.84
C ARG A 136 -1.03 15.02 -8.98
N TYR A 137 -0.91 14.56 -7.74
CA TYR A 137 0.10 15.06 -6.82
C TYR A 137 0.95 13.96 -6.23
N LEU A 138 2.22 14.30 -5.99
CA LEU A 138 3.12 13.56 -5.13
C LEU A 138 3.44 14.41 -3.91
N TYR A 139 3.72 13.73 -2.83
CA TYR A 139 4.17 14.33 -1.57
C TYR A 139 5.47 13.70 -1.15
N THR A 140 6.45 14.51 -0.71
CA THR A 140 7.71 14.00 -0.17
C THR A 140 7.87 14.40 1.29
N ALA A 141 8.34 13.48 2.12
CA ALA A 141 8.76 13.77 3.49
C ALA A 141 10.19 14.30 3.45
N ASP A 142 10.34 15.62 3.59
CA ASP A 142 11.61 16.34 3.45
C ASP A 142 12.27 16.48 4.82
N GLY A 143 12.95 15.41 5.28
CA GLY A 143 13.55 15.32 6.61
C GLY A 143 14.58 16.40 6.93
N GLY A 144 15.28 16.91 5.91
CA GLY A 144 16.30 17.96 6.09
C GLY A 144 15.73 19.38 6.24
N SER A 145 14.46 19.62 5.86
CA SER A 145 13.86 20.95 5.87
C SER A 145 12.61 21.06 6.76
N ASN A 146 12.19 19.96 7.40
CA ASN A 146 10.96 19.90 8.20
C ASN A 146 9.70 20.28 7.40
N ARG A 147 9.61 19.77 6.18
CA ARG A 147 8.54 20.10 5.25
C ARG A 147 8.03 18.87 4.53
N VAL A 148 6.86 19.03 3.92
CA VAL A 148 6.34 18.16 2.88
C VAL A 148 6.30 18.97 1.60
N SER A 149 7.03 18.55 0.57
CA SER A 149 6.90 19.14 -0.77
C SER A 149 5.73 18.51 -1.49
N VAL A 150 4.94 19.35 -2.17
CA VAL A 150 3.81 18.94 -3.03
C VAL A 150 4.24 19.13 -4.48
N ILE A 151 4.24 18.06 -5.26
CA ILE A 151 4.70 18.05 -6.64
C ILE A 151 3.50 17.76 -7.53
N ASP A 152 3.23 18.63 -8.51
CA ASP A 152 2.25 18.37 -9.56
C ASP A 152 2.89 17.42 -10.59
N THR A 153 2.30 16.23 -10.77
CA THR A 153 2.86 15.18 -11.64
C THR A 153 2.81 15.54 -13.12
N ARG A 154 1.84 16.36 -13.53
CA ARG A 154 1.68 16.78 -14.92
C ARG A 154 2.75 17.79 -15.33
N THR A 155 3.04 18.77 -14.46
CA THR A 155 4.09 19.77 -14.72
C THR A 155 5.46 19.32 -14.22
N GLN A 156 5.50 18.30 -13.34
CA GLN A 156 6.68 17.77 -12.67
C GLN A 156 7.47 18.86 -11.92
N ARG A 157 6.74 19.73 -11.24
CA ARG A 157 7.29 20.84 -10.45
C ARG A 157 6.72 20.85 -9.04
N VAL A 158 7.50 21.31 -8.10
CA VAL A 158 7.03 21.61 -6.73
C VAL A 158 6.06 22.80 -6.82
N VAL A 159 4.83 22.60 -6.37
CA VAL A 159 3.76 23.61 -6.39
C VAL A 159 3.43 24.15 -4.99
N ALA A 160 3.80 23.42 -3.94
CA ALA A 160 3.66 23.86 -2.57
C ALA A 160 4.72 23.20 -1.67
N SER A 161 4.97 23.83 -0.52
CA SER A 161 5.88 23.33 0.51
C SER A 161 5.24 23.59 1.87
N VAL A 162 4.80 22.53 2.53
CA VAL A 162 4.03 22.55 3.77
C VAL A 162 4.96 22.36 4.96
N ARG A 163 4.98 23.29 5.92
CA ARG A 163 5.73 23.11 7.16
C ARG A 163 5.03 22.08 8.03
N VAL A 164 5.77 21.07 8.52
CA VAL A 164 5.32 20.01 9.41
C VAL A 164 6.15 19.97 10.69
N GLY A 165 6.06 18.92 11.47
CA GLY A 165 6.95 18.71 12.62
C GLY A 165 8.41 18.52 12.21
N THR A 166 9.28 18.21 13.17
CA THR A 166 10.72 18.09 12.90
C THR A 166 11.07 16.70 12.40
N GLN A 167 11.94 16.66 11.39
CA GLN A 167 12.49 15.44 10.78
C GLN A 167 11.39 14.46 10.31
N PRO A 168 10.53 14.84 9.35
CA PRO A 168 9.57 13.91 8.77
C PRO A 168 10.32 12.78 8.05
N LEU A 169 10.01 11.52 8.41
CA LEU A 169 10.63 10.30 7.86
C LEU A 169 9.70 9.53 6.93
N SER A 170 8.40 9.54 7.20
CA SER A 170 7.44 8.78 6.41
C SER A 170 6.22 9.60 6.08
N ILE A 171 5.59 9.27 4.95
CA ILE A 171 4.42 9.97 4.43
C ILE A 171 3.40 8.98 3.88
N ALA A 172 2.13 9.17 4.22
CA ALA A 172 1.02 8.39 3.67
C ALA A 172 -0.09 9.32 3.17
N VAL A 173 -0.78 8.89 2.13
CA VAL A 173 -1.96 9.57 1.59
C VAL A 173 -3.18 8.71 1.85
N ALA A 174 -4.24 9.29 2.41
CA ALA A 174 -5.51 8.60 2.57
C ALA A 174 -6.04 8.11 1.22
N HIS A 175 -6.77 6.99 1.20
CA HIS A 175 -7.24 6.37 -0.04
C HIS A 175 -8.21 7.29 -0.85
N ASP A 176 -8.90 8.19 -0.16
CA ASP A 176 -9.75 9.22 -0.78
C ASP A 176 -8.95 10.42 -1.36
N GLY A 177 -7.66 10.47 -1.14
CA GLY A 177 -6.74 11.51 -1.61
C GLY A 177 -6.88 12.86 -0.94
N LYS A 178 -7.70 12.99 0.12
CA LYS A 178 -8.00 14.29 0.76
C LYS A 178 -7.07 14.64 1.90
N THR A 179 -6.44 13.63 2.51
CA THR A 179 -5.58 13.81 3.68
C THR A 179 -4.22 13.20 3.46
N VAL A 180 -3.19 13.90 3.89
CA VAL A 180 -1.80 13.43 3.90
C VAL A 180 -1.29 13.42 5.32
N TYR A 181 -0.62 12.35 5.71
CA TYR A 181 -0.05 12.13 7.03
C TYR A 181 1.47 12.09 6.94
N ALA A 182 2.15 12.90 7.74
CA ALA A 182 3.61 12.89 7.82
C ALA A 182 4.05 12.54 9.24
N ALA A 183 4.79 11.44 9.38
CA ALA A 183 5.38 11.02 10.65
C ALA A 183 6.68 11.78 10.90
N ASN A 184 6.71 12.58 11.96
CA ASN A 184 7.77 13.51 12.29
C ASN A 184 8.62 12.94 13.44
N SER A 185 9.74 12.31 13.09
CA SER A 185 10.59 11.57 14.05
C SER A 185 11.14 12.45 15.16
N GLY A 186 11.55 13.65 14.81
CA GLY A 186 12.16 14.58 15.76
C GLY A 186 11.17 15.25 16.71
N SER A 187 9.90 15.47 16.31
CA SER A 187 8.88 16.06 17.18
C SER A 187 7.96 15.04 17.86
N GLY A 188 8.01 13.76 17.48
CA GLY A 188 7.22 12.70 18.13
C GLY A 188 5.73 12.73 17.80
N ASP A 189 5.37 13.24 16.63
CA ASP A 189 3.99 13.41 16.20
C ASP A 189 3.74 13.02 14.74
N VAL A 190 2.48 12.97 14.35
CA VAL A 190 2.03 12.89 12.96
C VAL A 190 1.34 14.20 12.60
N SER A 191 1.84 14.90 11.58
CA SER A 191 1.14 16.04 10.97
C SER A 191 0.05 15.55 10.03
N VAL A 192 -1.18 16.04 10.22
CA VAL A 192 -2.34 15.81 9.35
C VAL A 192 -2.48 17.01 8.42
N ILE A 193 -2.37 16.79 7.13
CA ILE A 193 -2.37 17.82 6.09
C ILE A 193 -3.63 17.68 5.25
N ASP A 194 -4.41 18.76 5.10
CA ASP A 194 -5.49 18.84 4.11
C ASP A 194 -4.88 19.00 2.72
N ALA A 195 -5.09 18.00 1.85
CA ALA A 195 -4.49 17.96 0.51
C ALA A 195 -5.05 19.02 -0.45
N ARG A 196 -6.23 19.57 -0.17
CA ARG A 196 -6.85 20.62 -0.98
C ARG A 196 -6.25 21.99 -0.69
N THR A 197 -5.95 22.26 0.59
CA THR A 197 -5.42 23.56 1.03
C THR A 197 -3.91 23.57 1.21
N ASN A 198 -3.28 22.40 1.25
CA ASN A 198 -1.86 22.20 1.57
C ASN A 198 -1.49 22.83 2.92
N ARG A 199 -2.33 22.63 3.94
CA ARG A 199 -2.12 23.14 5.30
C ARG A 199 -2.20 22.03 6.32
N VAL A 200 -1.36 22.09 7.33
CA VAL A 200 -1.49 21.23 8.51
C VAL A 200 -2.75 21.66 9.27
N VAL A 201 -3.67 20.73 9.47
CA VAL A 201 -4.93 20.94 10.20
C VAL A 201 -4.86 20.38 11.62
N ARG A 202 -3.92 19.46 11.88
CA ARG A 202 -3.72 18.84 13.19
C ARG A 202 -2.30 18.29 13.30
N ALA A 203 -1.76 18.25 14.51
CA ALA A 203 -0.60 17.44 14.90
C ALA A 203 -1.05 16.45 15.98
N ILE A 204 -0.73 15.18 15.83
CA ILE A 204 -1.15 14.09 16.73
C ILE A 204 0.10 13.51 17.40
N PRO A 205 0.27 13.65 18.72
CA PRO A 205 1.36 13.01 19.44
C PRO A 205 1.23 11.49 19.36
N THR A 206 2.31 10.79 19.00
CA THR A 206 2.30 9.33 18.81
C THR A 206 3.17 8.59 19.81
N GLY A 207 4.45 8.84 19.78
CA GLY A 207 5.45 8.19 20.60
C GLY A 207 6.83 8.76 20.31
N ARG A 208 7.87 8.05 20.77
CA ARG A 208 9.24 8.50 20.57
C ARG A 208 9.78 7.98 19.24
N PHE A 209 10.25 8.90 18.41
CA PHE A 209 10.84 8.64 17.09
C PHE A 209 9.87 7.89 16.14
N PRO A 210 8.71 8.48 15.76
CA PRO A 210 7.87 7.91 14.73
C PRO A 210 8.63 7.81 13.40
N SER A 211 8.67 6.61 12.83
CA SER A 211 9.50 6.26 11.66
C SER A 211 8.66 5.84 10.45
N GLY A 212 7.48 5.26 10.67
CA GLY A 212 6.56 4.84 9.62
C GLY A 212 5.13 5.23 9.92
N VAL A 213 4.34 5.51 8.89
CA VAL A 213 2.90 5.75 8.97
C VAL A 213 2.18 5.04 7.83
N ALA A 214 1.10 4.33 8.15
CA ALA A 214 0.19 3.75 7.18
C ALA A 214 -1.25 4.04 7.59
N VAL A 215 -2.13 4.22 6.60
CA VAL A 215 -3.55 4.44 6.79
C VAL A 215 -4.31 3.22 6.26
N THR A 216 -5.32 2.78 7.00
CA THR A 216 -6.20 1.68 6.55
C THR A 216 -6.92 2.04 5.25
N PRO A 217 -7.26 1.07 4.37
CA PRO A 217 -7.93 1.35 3.10
C PRO A 217 -9.25 2.12 3.24
N ASP A 218 -9.99 1.91 4.33
CA ASP A 218 -11.22 2.63 4.66
C ASP A 218 -10.96 4.05 5.22
N GLY A 219 -9.68 4.38 5.49
CA GLY A 219 -9.28 5.67 6.06
C GLY A 219 -9.60 5.85 7.54
N ALA A 220 -10.07 4.80 8.24
CA ALA A 220 -10.54 4.91 9.62
C ALA A 220 -9.40 4.98 10.64
N SER A 221 -8.27 4.32 10.37
CA SER A 221 -7.17 4.20 11.33
C SER A 221 -5.80 4.48 10.72
N LEU A 222 -4.91 5.02 11.54
CA LEU A 222 -3.48 5.15 11.25
C LEU A 222 -2.70 4.18 12.13
N TYR A 223 -1.74 3.51 11.55
CA TYR A 223 -0.73 2.74 12.24
C TYR A 223 0.59 3.48 12.14
N VAL A 224 1.18 3.80 13.28
CA VAL A 224 2.43 4.57 13.37
C VAL A 224 3.45 3.76 14.13
N THR A 225 4.56 3.41 13.49
CA THR A 225 5.70 2.80 14.15
C THR A 225 6.51 3.89 14.85
N ASN A 226 6.88 3.64 16.10
CA ASN A 226 7.73 4.53 16.89
C ASN A 226 8.89 3.70 17.43
N GLU A 227 10.11 3.97 17.01
CA GLU A 227 11.28 3.11 17.26
C GLU A 227 11.48 2.74 18.75
N LEU A 228 11.14 3.66 19.66
CA LEU A 228 11.29 3.44 21.11
C LEU A 228 9.97 3.28 21.87
N SER A 229 8.82 3.21 21.18
CA SER A 229 7.50 3.19 21.83
C SER A 229 6.53 2.18 21.20
N GLY A 230 7.00 1.32 20.30
CA GLY A 230 6.14 0.33 19.64
C GLY A 230 5.24 0.93 18.57
N VAL A 231 4.12 0.28 18.26
CA VAL A 231 3.16 0.73 17.25
C VAL A 231 1.99 1.45 17.94
N THR A 232 1.70 2.69 17.52
CA THR A 232 0.52 3.44 17.98
C THR A 232 -0.57 3.36 16.91
N VAL A 233 -1.76 2.94 17.31
CA VAL A 233 -2.95 2.95 16.45
C VAL A 233 -3.80 4.16 16.81
N ILE A 234 -4.19 4.94 15.81
CA ILE A 234 -4.87 6.22 15.98
C ILE A 234 -6.14 6.21 15.14
N ASN A 235 -7.24 6.65 15.72
CA ASN A 235 -8.46 6.96 14.98
C ASN A 235 -8.20 8.20 14.09
N ALA A 236 -8.26 8.02 12.76
CA ALA A 236 -7.91 9.06 11.80
C ALA A 236 -8.87 10.27 11.85
N ARG A 237 -10.14 10.04 12.25
CA ARG A 237 -11.18 11.08 12.27
C ARG A 237 -10.93 12.12 13.36
N ASP A 238 -10.67 11.68 14.57
CA ASP A 238 -10.55 12.57 15.75
C ASP A 238 -9.13 12.69 16.31
N GLY A 239 -8.22 11.81 15.89
CA GLY A 239 -6.82 11.79 16.31
C GLY A 239 -6.61 11.14 17.69
N THR A 240 -7.59 10.42 18.22
CA THR A 240 -7.45 9.71 19.50
C THR A 240 -6.65 8.43 19.33
N VAL A 241 -5.84 8.09 20.32
CA VAL A 241 -5.10 6.83 20.36
C VAL A 241 -6.04 5.68 20.71
N ALA A 242 -6.21 4.74 19.79
CA ALA A 242 -7.05 3.56 19.98
C ALA A 242 -6.28 2.41 20.66
N ALA A 243 -4.99 2.24 20.33
CA ALA A 243 -4.16 1.20 20.92
C ALA A 243 -2.66 1.58 20.90
N ARG A 244 -1.88 0.93 21.79
CA ARG A 244 -0.42 0.93 21.77
C ARG A 244 0.07 -0.51 21.85
N LEU A 245 0.88 -0.92 20.89
CA LEU A 245 1.37 -2.29 20.77
C LEU A 245 2.88 -2.30 21.08
N PRO A 246 3.33 -3.13 22.00
CA PRO A 246 4.73 -3.13 22.46
C PRO A 246 5.65 -3.91 21.49
N GLU A 247 5.74 -3.47 20.24
CA GLU A 247 6.66 -4.06 19.27
C GLU A 247 8.09 -3.56 19.48
N PRO A 248 9.09 -4.44 19.44
CA PRO A 248 10.48 -4.07 19.67
C PRO A 248 11.07 -3.38 18.42
N SER A 249 11.52 -2.13 18.59
CA SER A 249 12.19 -1.31 17.57
C SER A 249 11.48 -1.32 16.19
N PRO A 250 10.17 -1.05 16.13
CA PRO A 250 9.45 -1.07 14.87
C PRO A 250 9.86 0.14 14.03
N PHE A 251 10.13 -0.09 12.71
CA PHE A 251 10.58 0.98 11.84
C PHE A 251 9.57 1.32 10.74
N SER A 252 9.15 0.36 9.95
CA SER A 252 8.22 0.55 8.84
C SER A 252 6.91 -0.18 9.08
N VAL A 253 5.80 0.37 8.57
CA VAL A 253 4.49 -0.26 8.60
C VAL A 253 3.81 -0.18 7.25
N ALA A 254 3.12 -1.25 6.86
CA ALA A 254 2.30 -1.32 5.65
C ALA A 254 0.98 -2.04 5.93
N MET A 255 -0.08 -1.61 5.24
CA MET A 255 -1.38 -2.28 5.29
C MET A 255 -1.43 -3.40 4.25
N SER A 256 -2.13 -4.49 4.57
CA SER A 256 -2.58 -5.45 3.56
C SER A 256 -3.58 -4.79 2.61
N PRO A 257 -3.70 -5.28 1.35
CA PRO A 257 -4.63 -4.68 0.39
C PRO A 257 -6.11 -4.71 0.81
N ASP A 258 -6.52 -5.73 1.57
CA ASP A 258 -7.85 -5.88 2.16
C ASP A 258 -8.05 -5.05 3.43
N GLY A 259 -6.97 -4.57 4.04
CA GLY A 259 -6.99 -3.80 5.27
C GLY A 259 -7.08 -4.61 6.57
N ASP A 260 -7.18 -5.93 6.49
CA ASP A 260 -7.36 -6.80 7.66
C ASP A 260 -6.09 -6.95 8.50
N ARG A 261 -4.93 -6.62 7.92
CA ARG A 261 -3.63 -6.69 8.61
C ARG A 261 -2.78 -5.45 8.38
N ALA A 262 -2.05 -5.06 9.42
CA ALA A 262 -0.90 -4.19 9.31
C ALA A 262 0.38 -5.02 9.55
N TYR A 263 1.44 -4.75 8.80
CA TYR A 263 2.73 -5.40 8.94
C TYR A 263 3.75 -4.40 9.45
N ALA A 264 4.41 -4.69 10.56
CA ALA A 264 5.45 -3.84 11.13
C ALA A 264 6.80 -4.57 11.15
N THR A 265 7.85 -3.91 10.69
CA THR A 265 9.22 -4.44 10.78
C THR A 265 9.81 -4.18 12.15
N GLY A 266 10.57 -5.13 12.69
CA GLY A 266 11.34 -4.99 13.93
C GLY A 266 12.84 -5.08 13.61
N LEU A 267 13.56 -3.96 13.66
CA LEU A 267 14.95 -3.85 13.21
C LEU A 267 15.88 -4.80 13.98
N GLY A 268 15.95 -4.68 15.31
CA GLY A 268 16.85 -5.46 16.11
C GLY A 268 16.64 -6.99 16.04
N PRO A 269 15.40 -7.49 16.21
CA PRO A 269 15.13 -8.91 16.16
C PRO A 269 15.14 -9.55 14.77
N GLY A 270 15.15 -8.76 13.69
CA GLY A 270 15.09 -9.29 12.32
C GLY A 270 13.74 -9.91 11.98
N THR A 271 12.64 -9.27 12.40
CA THR A 271 11.29 -9.83 12.29
C THR A 271 10.31 -8.92 11.57
N VAL A 272 9.19 -9.50 11.16
CA VAL A 272 7.98 -8.77 10.76
C VAL A 272 6.82 -9.25 11.59
N ALA A 273 6.11 -8.34 12.24
CA ALA A 273 4.89 -8.62 12.97
C ALA A 273 3.67 -8.38 12.08
N ALA A 274 2.70 -9.30 12.10
CA ALA A 274 1.37 -9.10 11.54
C ALA A 274 0.40 -8.69 12.66
N ILE A 275 -0.22 -7.56 12.50
CA ILE A 275 -1.19 -6.98 13.43
C ILE A 275 -2.57 -7.13 12.80
N ASP A 276 -3.48 -7.78 13.50
CA ASP A 276 -4.90 -7.86 13.14
C ASP A 276 -5.55 -6.50 13.39
N THR A 277 -6.13 -5.90 12.35
CA THR A 277 -6.68 -4.53 12.44
C THR A 277 -8.03 -4.46 13.11
N GLY A 278 -8.78 -5.55 13.12
CA GLY A 278 -10.07 -5.61 13.83
C GLY A 278 -9.92 -5.66 15.34
N THR A 279 -8.84 -6.28 15.83
CA THR A 279 -8.56 -6.42 17.27
C THR A 279 -7.44 -5.53 17.78
N ASN A 280 -6.65 -4.94 16.89
CA ASN A 280 -5.42 -4.21 17.19
C ASN A 280 -4.45 -5.05 18.07
N ARG A 281 -4.21 -6.30 17.66
CA ARG A 281 -3.28 -7.20 18.35
C ARG A 281 -2.31 -7.84 17.36
N VAL A 282 -1.09 -8.09 17.80
CA VAL A 282 -0.16 -8.92 17.05
C VAL A 282 -0.72 -10.32 16.95
N SER A 283 -0.98 -10.79 15.74
CA SER A 283 -1.52 -12.12 15.46
C SER A 283 -0.43 -13.14 15.19
N SER A 284 0.70 -12.71 14.63
CA SER A 284 1.83 -13.56 14.31
C SER A 284 3.09 -12.73 14.05
N THR A 285 4.25 -13.38 14.18
CA THR A 285 5.56 -12.79 13.88
C THR A 285 6.37 -13.78 13.06
N VAL A 286 7.07 -13.31 12.03
CA VAL A 286 7.95 -14.12 11.19
C VAL A 286 9.35 -13.53 11.18
N SER A 287 10.39 -14.39 11.26
CA SER A 287 11.78 -13.98 11.05
C SER A 287 12.07 -13.87 9.56
N VAL A 288 12.75 -12.80 9.15
CA VAL A 288 13.26 -12.59 7.79
C VAL A 288 14.78 -12.77 7.71
N GLY A 289 15.40 -13.11 8.83
CA GLY A 289 16.82 -13.40 8.96
C GLY A 289 17.24 -13.40 10.42
N PRO A 290 18.53 -13.66 10.72
CA PRO A 290 19.06 -13.56 12.07
C PRO A 290 18.94 -12.13 12.62
N SER A 291 19.14 -11.98 13.92
CA SER A 291 19.27 -10.65 14.54
C SER A 291 20.37 -9.83 13.83
N GLY A 292 20.10 -8.55 13.58
CA GLY A 292 20.98 -7.68 12.79
C GLY A 292 20.76 -7.78 11.28
N THR A 293 19.72 -8.47 10.80
CA THR A 293 19.28 -8.42 9.39
C THR A 293 18.74 -7.04 9.00
N ASP A 294 18.22 -6.28 9.97
CA ASP A 294 17.63 -4.95 9.85
C ASP A 294 16.58 -4.87 8.74
N PRO A 295 15.40 -5.49 8.93
CA PRO A 295 14.28 -5.34 8.01
C PRO A 295 13.76 -3.89 8.07
N PHE A 296 14.16 -3.09 7.08
CA PHE A 296 13.98 -1.64 7.11
C PHE A 296 12.62 -1.21 6.56
N THR A 297 12.21 -1.78 5.43
CA THR A 297 10.94 -1.43 4.79
C THR A 297 10.09 -2.67 4.55
N VAL A 298 8.80 -2.53 4.81
CA VAL A 298 7.79 -3.52 4.45
C VAL A 298 6.79 -2.93 3.46
N ARG A 299 6.34 -3.73 2.48
CA ARG A 299 5.24 -3.42 1.57
C ARG A 299 4.39 -4.67 1.35
N ALA A 300 3.08 -4.53 1.38
CA ALA A 300 2.16 -5.60 1.01
C ALA A 300 1.52 -5.30 -0.35
N SER A 301 1.41 -6.31 -1.20
CA SER A 301 0.78 -6.21 -2.52
C SER A 301 0.36 -7.58 -3.02
N GLY A 302 -0.90 -7.72 -3.43
CA GLY A 302 -1.49 -9.02 -3.76
C GLY A 302 -1.43 -9.96 -2.56
N ASN A 303 -0.99 -11.19 -2.77
CA ASN A 303 -0.83 -12.20 -1.71
C ASN A 303 0.59 -12.27 -1.13
N ALA A 304 1.37 -11.19 -1.21
CA ALA A 304 2.73 -11.19 -0.72
C ALA A 304 3.08 -9.93 0.09
N VAL A 305 3.97 -10.13 1.05
CA VAL A 305 4.61 -9.08 1.83
C VAL A 305 6.09 -9.08 1.50
N TYR A 306 6.61 -7.94 1.12
CA TYR A 306 7.99 -7.72 0.68
C TYR A 306 8.74 -6.94 1.74
N VAL A 307 9.93 -7.39 2.08
CA VAL A 307 10.75 -6.79 3.15
C VAL A 307 12.16 -6.54 2.65
N ALA A 308 12.60 -5.28 2.68
CA ALA A 308 13.96 -4.91 2.39
C ALA A 308 14.81 -5.06 3.67
N ASN A 309 15.76 -5.98 3.64
CA ASN A 309 16.67 -6.27 4.74
C ASN A 309 17.98 -5.51 4.52
N GLN A 310 18.08 -4.35 5.15
CA GLN A 310 19.12 -3.37 4.85
C GLN A 310 20.53 -3.89 5.09
N ALA A 311 20.79 -4.44 6.27
CA ALA A 311 22.13 -4.93 6.62
C ALA A 311 22.48 -6.25 5.92
N ALA A 312 21.47 -7.05 5.55
CA ALA A 312 21.68 -8.32 4.86
C ALA A 312 21.79 -8.18 3.32
N ASN A 313 21.51 -7.01 2.75
CA ASN A 313 21.48 -6.79 1.30
C ASN A 313 20.52 -7.74 0.56
N THR A 314 19.35 -7.99 1.15
CA THR A 314 18.35 -8.91 0.58
C THR A 314 16.95 -8.32 0.58
N LEU A 315 16.08 -8.90 -0.25
CA LEU A 315 14.63 -8.74 -0.20
C LEU A 315 14.02 -10.08 0.21
N SER A 316 13.26 -10.10 1.31
CA SER A 316 12.45 -11.26 1.70
C SER A 316 11.03 -11.12 1.13
N ILE A 317 10.47 -12.26 0.70
CA ILE A 317 9.06 -12.39 0.29
C ILE A 317 8.37 -13.31 1.29
N ILE A 318 7.29 -12.82 1.89
CA ILE A 318 6.47 -13.54 2.84
C ILE A 318 5.10 -13.76 2.19
N ASP A 319 4.59 -14.99 2.24
CA ASP A 319 3.23 -15.28 1.80
C ASP A 319 2.22 -14.71 2.81
N HIS A 320 1.27 -13.91 2.32
CA HIS A 320 0.28 -13.23 3.17
C HIS A 320 -0.61 -14.21 3.95
N SER A 321 -1.00 -15.34 3.34
CA SER A 321 -1.96 -16.28 3.91
C SER A 321 -1.32 -17.14 5.00
N THR A 322 -0.14 -17.69 4.71
CA THR A 322 0.58 -18.59 5.63
C THR A 322 1.51 -17.86 6.59
N PHE A 323 1.83 -16.61 6.29
CA PHE A 323 2.77 -15.75 6.98
C PHE A 323 4.14 -16.41 7.18
N LYS A 324 4.65 -17.06 6.11
CA LYS A 324 5.96 -17.68 6.04
C LYS A 324 6.82 -17.05 4.97
N THR A 325 8.11 -16.92 5.21
CA THR A 325 9.07 -16.50 4.18
C THR A 325 9.16 -17.57 3.09
N THR A 326 8.86 -17.19 1.84
CA THR A 326 8.86 -18.08 0.67
C THR A 326 10.09 -17.90 -0.19
N ALA A 327 10.73 -16.73 -0.15
CA ALA A 327 11.96 -16.45 -0.89
C ALA A 327 12.78 -15.36 -0.20
N THR A 328 14.10 -15.42 -0.41
CA THR A 328 15.05 -14.36 -0.07
C THR A 328 15.93 -14.12 -1.30
N ILE A 329 15.98 -12.89 -1.77
CA ILE A 329 16.60 -12.49 -3.02
C ILE A 329 17.73 -11.50 -2.71
N ALA A 330 18.93 -11.75 -3.19
CA ALA A 330 20.03 -10.78 -3.10
C ALA A 330 19.70 -9.52 -3.92
N THR A 331 19.98 -8.36 -3.36
CA THR A 331 19.78 -7.04 -3.98
C THR A 331 21.13 -6.33 -4.17
N GLY A 332 21.13 -5.04 -4.42
CA GLY A 332 22.32 -4.21 -4.24
C GLY A 332 22.53 -3.84 -2.77
N ASN A 333 23.51 -2.98 -2.51
CA ASN A 333 23.95 -2.62 -1.15
C ASN A 333 22.96 -1.69 -0.45
N SER A 334 22.61 -2.04 0.79
CA SER A 334 21.72 -1.29 1.65
C SER A 334 20.34 -1.06 1.00
N PRO A 335 19.54 -2.14 0.74
CA PRO A 335 18.20 -2.00 0.22
C PRO A 335 17.32 -1.21 1.19
N TYR A 336 16.57 -0.24 0.65
CA TYR A 336 15.83 0.71 1.48
C TYR A 336 14.33 0.73 1.13
N GLY A 337 13.97 1.28 -0.03
CA GLY A 337 12.59 1.45 -0.47
C GLY A 337 12.12 0.29 -1.35
N ILE A 338 10.82 0.01 -1.29
CA ILE A 338 10.18 -1.02 -2.10
C ILE A 338 8.97 -0.41 -2.82
N ALA A 339 8.83 -0.73 -4.12
CA ALA A 339 7.62 -0.49 -4.88
C ALA A 339 7.23 -1.76 -5.64
N VAL A 340 5.94 -2.09 -5.65
CA VAL A 340 5.42 -3.28 -6.34
C VAL A 340 4.41 -2.85 -7.39
N VAL A 341 4.73 -3.12 -8.65
CA VAL A 341 3.87 -2.83 -9.80
C VAL A 341 3.20 -4.13 -10.23
N GLN A 342 1.91 -4.26 -9.90
CA GLN A 342 1.08 -5.34 -10.42
C GLN A 342 0.81 -5.08 -11.91
N ARG A 343 1.16 -6.01 -12.77
CA ARG A 343 0.88 -5.92 -14.21
C ARG A 343 -0.48 -6.56 -14.47
N GLY A 344 -1.37 -5.82 -15.10
CA GLY A 344 -2.63 -6.37 -15.61
C GLY A 344 -2.38 -7.40 -16.74
N PRO A 345 -3.43 -8.13 -17.18
CA PRO A 345 -3.32 -8.98 -18.36
C PRO A 345 -2.75 -8.16 -19.52
N THR A 346 -1.69 -8.67 -20.17
CA THR A 346 -1.10 -8.02 -21.34
C THR A 346 -2.12 -8.11 -22.47
N ASN A 347 -2.78 -6.98 -22.80
CA ASN A 347 -3.47 -6.84 -24.06
C ASN A 347 -2.38 -6.92 -25.15
N GLY A 348 -2.32 -8.07 -25.84
CA GLY A 348 -1.49 -8.29 -27.02
C GLY A 348 -2.25 -7.86 -28.24
#